data_326a7d3e859e9f990d34c87313b0fee1
#
_entry.id   326a7d3e859e9f990d34c87313b0fee1
#
_cell.length_a   1.000
_cell.length_b   1.000
_cell.length_c   1.000
_cell.angle_alpha   90.00
_cell.angle_beta   90.00
_cell.angle_gamma   90.00
#
_symmetry.space_group_name_H-M   'P 1'
#
loop_
_entity.id
_entity.type
_entity.pdbx_description
1 polymer ?
#
loop_
_entity_poly.entity_id
_entity_poly.type
_entity_poly.pdbx_seq_one_letter_code
_entity_poly.pdbx_strand_id
1 'polypeptide(L)'
;RHTRFKCDWSSDVCSSICYRAGLEVCLLHTTQFHPTGAIFPEQAEGLLISEKFRGAGAHLLNIDGEQFVFEREPRDACAASIIRECVQIGKGIPTPAGKVGVWLDTPMIELIQGEGALIKNFVGKYKIFKRYGIDITKEPILIFPTLHYQNGGLKFDKNGETAIPGLFAAGEVTGGVQGENRLGGNSLLDVLVFGRISGRNAALYAKEKAKDGRLTLDHVRKFHKELEEAEIDRRKVSPVLLPDYSNPLVRRGQLTTTYEGTIR
;
A
#
# COMPACT_ATOMS: atom_id res chain seq x y z
N ARG A 1 -12.83 3.22 -19.06
CA ARG A 1 -12.79 2.61 -17.70
C ARG A 1 -11.39 2.06 -17.53
N HIS A 2 -10.49 2.89 -17.04
CA HIS A 2 -9.17 2.44 -16.66
C HIS A 2 -9.24 2.00 -15.20
N THR A 3 -9.58 0.75 -14.98
CA THR A 3 -9.06 0.05 -13.81
C THR A 3 -7.54 0.07 -13.98
N ARG A 4 -6.89 1.08 -13.43
CA ARG A 4 -5.48 0.99 -13.14
C ARG A 4 -5.34 -0.14 -12.14
N PHE A 5 -5.07 -1.33 -12.64
CA PHE A 5 -4.24 -2.23 -11.88
C PHE A 5 -2.91 -1.47 -11.73
N LYS A 6 -2.77 -0.73 -10.67
CA LYS A 6 -1.48 -0.60 -10.08
C LYS A 6 -1.11 -2.03 -9.75
N CYS A 7 -0.33 -2.67 -10.59
CA CYS A 7 0.58 -3.67 -10.10
C CYS A 7 1.50 -2.90 -9.17
N ASP A 8 1.02 -2.66 -7.97
CA ASP A 8 1.90 -2.55 -6.86
C ASP A 8 2.62 -3.88 -6.88
N TRP A 9 3.87 -3.83 -7.23
CA TRP A 9 4.84 -4.82 -6.81
C TRP A 9 4.90 -4.66 -5.29
N SER A 10 3.72 -4.82 -4.69
CA SER A 10 3.55 -4.62 -3.27
C SER A 10 4.24 -5.76 -2.56
N SER A 11 4.64 -5.51 -1.38
CA SER A 11 5.13 -6.45 -0.39
C SER A 11 4.37 -7.78 -0.41
N ASP A 12 3.08 -7.77 -0.71
CA ASP A 12 2.22 -8.96 -0.73
C ASP A 12 2.59 -9.97 -1.82
N VAL A 13 2.91 -9.50 -3.03
CA VAL A 13 3.33 -10.38 -4.14
C VAL A 13 4.71 -10.96 -3.85
N CYS A 14 5.67 -10.12 -3.45
CA CYS A 14 7.02 -10.56 -3.12
C CYS A 14 7.01 -11.52 -1.92
N SER A 15 6.27 -11.22 -0.87
CA SER A 15 6.15 -12.08 0.32
C SER A 15 5.56 -13.44 -0.02
N SER A 16 4.52 -13.50 -0.87
CA SER A 16 3.89 -14.77 -1.25
C SER A 16 4.79 -15.65 -2.10
N ILE A 17 5.59 -15.07 -3.01
CA ILE A 17 6.59 -15.81 -3.80
C ILE A 17 7.66 -16.39 -2.89
N CYS A 18 8.19 -15.59 -1.98
CA CYS A 18 9.24 -16.00 -1.06
C CYS A 18 8.73 -17.04 -0.04
N TYR A 19 7.49 -16.90 0.45
CA TYR A 19 6.85 -17.90 1.30
C TYR A 19 6.75 -19.26 0.58
N ARG A 20 6.36 -19.27 -0.70
CA ARG A 20 6.31 -20.48 -1.51
C ARG A 20 7.68 -21.09 -1.78
N ALA A 21 8.74 -20.29 -1.75
CA ALA A 21 10.12 -20.76 -1.79
C ALA A 21 10.61 -21.34 -0.45
N GLY A 22 9.78 -21.36 0.57
CA GLY A 22 10.08 -21.92 1.90
C GLY A 22 10.66 -20.92 2.89
N LEU A 23 10.56 -19.61 2.62
CA LEU A 23 10.98 -18.60 3.59
C LEU A 23 9.99 -18.43 4.73
N GLU A 24 10.51 -18.24 5.92
CA GLU A 24 9.72 -17.88 7.08
C GLU A 24 9.19 -16.44 6.97
N VAL A 25 7.95 -16.28 7.39
CA VAL A 25 7.28 -14.98 7.52
C VAL A 25 6.88 -14.72 8.96
N CYS A 26 6.74 -13.45 9.32
CA CYS A 26 6.30 -13.06 10.66
C CYS A 26 5.31 -11.91 10.61
N LEU A 27 4.47 -11.79 11.66
CA LEU A 27 3.54 -10.68 11.87
C LEU A 27 2.57 -10.41 10.70
N LEU A 28 2.20 -11.41 9.90
CA LEU A 28 1.32 -11.23 8.73
C LEU A 28 -0.09 -10.73 9.08
N HIS A 29 -0.50 -10.86 10.34
CA HIS A 29 -1.77 -10.35 10.85
C HIS A 29 -1.77 -8.85 11.13
N THR A 30 -0.61 -8.19 11.01
CA THR A 30 -0.45 -6.78 11.39
C THR A 30 -0.53 -5.86 10.18
N THR A 31 -1.72 -5.61 9.72
CA THR A 31 -1.98 -4.67 8.63
C THR A 31 -2.30 -3.29 9.17
N GLN A 32 -1.64 -2.26 8.67
CA GLN A 32 -1.90 -0.88 9.04
C GLN A 32 -2.86 -0.22 8.06
N PHE A 33 -3.97 0.31 8.59
CA PHE A 33 -4.85 1.20 7.85
C PHE A 33 -4.38 2.65 7.97
N HIS A 34 -4.44 3.39 6.85
CA HIS A 34 -4.27 4.83 6.88
C HIS A 34 -5.64 5.49 7.15
N PRO A 35 -5.78 6.30 8.20
CA PRO A 35 -7.09 6.83 8.60
C PRO A 35 -7.72 7.73 7.54
N THR A 36 -6.93 8.39 6.70
CA THR A 36 -7.36 9.45 5.79
C THR A 36 -7.22 9.07 4.31
N GLY A 37 -7.91 8.02 3.87
CA GLY A 37 -8.13 7.73 2.45
C GLY A 37 -9.33 8.51 1.94
N ALA A 38 -9.22 9.25 0.83
CA ALA A 38 -10.36 9.90 0.22
C ALA A 38 -11.36 8.88 -0.31
N ILE A 39 -12.66 9.12 -0.11
CA ILE A 39 -13.73 8.29 -0.67
C ILE A 39 -14.67 9.06 -1.58
N PHE A 40 -14.51 10.38 -1.65
CA PHE A 40 -15.24 11.26 -2.55
C PHE A 40 -14.29 12.35 -3.08
N PRO A 41 -14.43 12.72 -4.37
CA PRO A 41 -15.25 12.08 -5.40
C PRO A 41 -14.75 10.66 -5.72
N GLU A 42 -15.57 9.84 -6.37
CA GLU A 42 -15.23 8.42 -6.68
C GLU A 42 -13.91 8.26 -7.43
N GLN A 43 -13.56 9.24 -8.29
CA GLN A 43 -12.30 9.26 -9.03
C GLN A 43 -11.07 9.45 -8.12
N ALA A 44 -11.28 9.97 -6.92
CA ALA A 44 -10.24 10.17 -5.89
C ALA A 44 -10.23 9.04 -4.85
N GLU A 45 -11.10 8.04 -5.00
CA GLU A 45 -11.19 6.95 -4.04
C GLU A 45 -9.84 6.25 -3.84
N GLY A 46 -9.49 6.00 -2.57
CA GLY A 46 -8.22 5.41 -2.17
C GLY A 46 -7.02 6.37 -2.26
N LEU A 47 -7.22 7.62 -2.68
CA LEU A 47 -6.17 8.62 -2.64
C LEU A 47 -5.81 8.95 -1.18
N LEU A 48 -4.58 8.63 -0.80
CA LEU A 48 -4.08 8.93 0.55
C LEU A 48 -3.95 10.43 0.78
N ILE A 49 -4.61 10.92 1.82
CA ILE A 49 -4.43 12.28 2.33
C ILE A 49 -3.36 12.21 3.42
N SER A 50 -2.28 12.97 3.22
CA SER A 50 -1.13 12.95 4.12
C SER A 50 -1.54 13.22 5.57
N GLU A 51 -0.93 12.50 6.50
CA GLU A 51 -1.06 12.74 7.95
C GLU A 51 -0.74 14.19 8.34
N LYS A 52 0.07 14.87 7.54
CA LYS A 52 0.38 16.29 7.72
C LYS A 52 -0.86 17.19 7.78
N PHE A 53 -1.99 16.83 7.12
CA PHE A 53 -3.23 17.59 7.23
C PHE A 53 -3.78 17.59 8.66
N ARG A 54 -3.81 16.42 9.30
CA ARG A 54 -4.21 16.29 10.71
C ARG A 54 -3.24 17.02 11.63
N GLY A 55 -1.94 16.87 11.38
CA GLY A 55 -0.89 17.60 12.09
C GLY A 55 -0.96 19.12 11.93
N ALA A 56 -1.53 19.61 10.82
CA ALA A 56 -1.73 21.03 10.56
C ALA A 56 -3.02 21.59 11.18
N GLY A 57 -3.87 20.74 11.75
CA GLY A 57 -5.08 21.14 12.45
C GLY A 57 -6.39 20.76 11.76
N ALA A 58 -6.38 19.90 10.73
CA ALA A 58 -7.61 19.38 10.14
C ALA A 58 -8.28 18.40 11.09
N HIS A 59 -9.43 18.75 11.62
CA HIS A 59 -10.21 17.94 12.57
C HIS A 59 -10.93 16.78 11.83
N LEU A 60 -11.29 15.74 12.60
CA LEU A 60 -12.10 14.62 12.13
C LEU A 60 -13.53 14.82 12.66
N LEU A 61 -14.49 15.11 11.75
CA LEU A 61 -15.86 15.45 12.11
C LEU A 61 -16.84 14.41 11.55
N ASN A 62 -17.85 14.09 12.37
CA ASN A 62 -18.98 13.24 11.97
C ASN A 62 -20.05 14.05 11.18
N ILE A 63 -21.18 13.42 10.87
CA ILE A 63 -22.29 14.06 10.13
C ILE A 63 -22.91 15.25 10.88
N ASP A 64 -22.84 15.25 12.21
CA ASP A 64 -23.36 16.33 13.05
C ASP A 64 -22.34 17.49 13.20
N GLY A 65 -21.16 17.38 12.58
CA GLY A 65 -20.08 18.36 12.71
C GLY A 65 -19.30 18.26 14.03
N GLU A 66 -19.47 17.18 14.77
CA GLU A 66 -18.80 16.97 16.05
C GLU A 66 -17.44 16.27 15.84
N GLN A 67 -16.42 16.76 16.55
CA GLN A 67 -15.13 16.06 16.63
C GLN A 67 -15.26 14.88 17.60
N PHE A 68 -15.05 13.66 17.08
CA PHE A 68 -15.24 12.42 17.84
C PHE A 68 -13.91 11.75 18.26
N VAL A 69 -12.79 12.22 17.74
CA VAL A 69 -11.45 11.73 18.07
C VAL A 69 -10.43 12.87 17.92
N PHE A 70 -9.38 12.85 18.74
CA PHE A 70 -8.29 13.80 18.59
C PHE A 70 -7.48 13.46 17.31
N GLU A 71 -7.33 14.44 16.44
CA GLU A 71 -6.78 14.25 15.08
C GLU A 71 -5.31 13.78 15.07
N ARG A 72 -4.56 13.93 16.17
CA ARG A 72 -3.16 13.49 16.28
C ARG A 72 -2.97 12.16 16.99
N GLU A 73 -4.05 11.45 17.29
CA GLU A 73 -3.95 10.07 17.77
C GLU A 73 -3.20 9.18 16.77
N PRO A 74 -2.59 8.06 17.22
CA PRO A 74 -1.99 7.06 16.36
C PRO A 74 -2.93 6.60 15.23
N ARG A 75 -2.36 6.11 14.15
CA ARG A 75 -3.13 5.74 12.95
C ARG A 75 -4.20 4.69 13.20
N ASP A 76 -3.87 3.70 14.00
CA ASP A 76 -4.78 2.62 14.41
C ASP A 76 -5.95 3.16 15.25
N ALA A 77 -5.66 4.02 16.23
CA ALA A 77 -6.68 4.66 17.06
C ALA A 77 -7.62 5.56 16.23
N CYS A 78 -7.06 6.40 15.33
CA CYS A 78 -7.86 7.20 14.41
C CYS A 78 -8.70 6.33 13.47
N ALA A 79 -8.11 5.29 12.87
CA ALA A 79 -8.82 4.41 11.93
C ALA A 79 -9.95 3.65 12.63
N ALA A 80 -9.69 3.09 13.82
CA ALA A 80 -10.71 2.41 14.61
C ALA A 80 -11.85 3.35 15.01
N SER A 81 -11.53 4.59 15.42
CA SER A 81 -12.54 5.60 15.78
C SER A 81 -13.41 5.98 14.58
N ILE A 82 -12.83 6.17 13.40
CA ILE A 82 -13.59 6.47 12.17
C ILE A 82 -14.52 5.30 11.81
N ILE A 83 -14.01 4.07 11.85
CA ILE A 83 -14.82 2.87 11.56
C ILE A 83 -15.97 2.77 12.57
N ARG A 84 -15.70 2.95 13.86
CA ARG A 84 -16.71 2.93 14.91
C ARG A 84 -17.78 4.00 14.67
N GLU A 85 -17.39 5.24 14.37
CA GLU A 85 -18.29 6.36 14.13
C GLU A 85 -19.20 6.09 12.91
N CYS A 86 -18.64 5.60 11.83
CA CYS A 86 -19.38 5.31 10.60
C CYS A 86 -20.28 4.08 10.72
N VAL A 87 -19.75 2.97 11.28
CA VAL A 87 -20.39 1.65 11.18
C VAL A 87 -21.21 1.30 12.43
N GLN A 88 -20.69 1.58 13.63
CA GLN A 88 -21.34 1.19 14.88
C GLN A 88 -22.29 2.28 15.40
N ILE A 89 -21.86 3.54 15.35
CA ILE A 89 -22.64 4.68 15.84
C ILE A 89 -23.60 5.18 14.75
N GLY A 90 -23.26 4.99 13.46
CA GLY A 90 -24.11 5.41 12.35
C GLY A 90 -24.06 6.92 12.03
N LYS A 91 -23.03 7.63 12.53
CA LYS A 91 -22.82 9.06 12.28
C LYS A 91 -21.87 9.35 11.11
N GLY A 92 -21.72 8.40 10.19
CA GLY A 92 -20.96 8.60 8.94
C GLY A 92 -21.76 9.39 7.91
N ILE A 93 -21.05 10.12 7.05
CA ILE A 93 -21.60 10.88 5.93
C ILE A 93 -21.73 9.94 4.73
N PRO A 94 -22.94 9.72 4.18
CA PRO A 94 -23.13 8.85 3.02
C PRO A 94 -22.65 9.53 1.73
N THR A 95 -22.06 8.72 0.83
CA THR A 95 -21.76 9.14 -0.54
C THR A 95 -22.85 8.70 -1.51
N PRO A 96 -22.96 9.30 -2.71
CA PRO A 96 -23.88 8.85 -3.74
C PRO A 96 -23.68 7.37 -4.15
N ALA A 97 -22.46 6.85 -4.00
CA ALA A 97 -22.12 5.45 -4.28
C ALA A 97 -22.45 4.48 -3.12
N GLY A 98 -23.14 4.95 -2.05
CA GLY A 98 -23.52 4.14 -0.91
C GLY A 98 -22.39 3.84 0.10
N LYS A 99 -21.24 4.48 -0.03
CA LYS A 99 -20.16 4.42 0.97
C LYS A 99 -20.42 5.46 2.07
N VAL A 100 -19.79 5.25 3.21
CA VAL A 100 -19.86 6.19 4.33
C VAL A 100 -18.47 6.62 4.78
N GLY A 101 -18.32 7.85 5.22
CA GLY A 101 -17.07 8.39 5.73
C GLY A 101 -17.26 9.50 6.74
N VAL A 102 -16.16 10.17 7.09
CA VAL A 102 -16.14 11.32 7.97
C VAL A 102 -15.47 12.50 7.28
N TRP A 103 -15.75 13.71 7.73
CA TRP A 103 -15.07 14.89 7.22
C TRP A 103 -13.66 15.01 7.81
N LEU A 104 -12.70 15.26 6.96
CA LEU A 104 -11.42 15.86 7.32
C LEU A 104 -11.56 17.36 7.07
N ASP A 105 -11.71 18.14 8.14
CA ASP A 105 -11.97 19.58 8.09
C ASP A 105 -10.71 20.35 7.69
N THR A 106 -10.44 20.35 6.40
CA THR A 106 -9.28 21.04 5.84
C THR A 106 -9.39 22.58 5.93
N PRO A 107 -10.57 23.22 5.85
CA PRO A 107 -10.73 24.67 6.10
C PRO A 107 -10.20 25.12 7.47
N MET A 108 -10.26 24.26 8.48
CA MET A 108 -9.73 24.58 9.82
C MET A 108 -8.24 24.93 9.77
N ILE A 109 -7.47 24.39 8.81
CA ILE A 109 -6.04 24.73 8.64
C ILE A 109 -5.87 26.22 8.31
N GLU A 110 -6.74 26.77 7.45
CA GLU A 110 -6.71 28.21 7.11
C GLU A 110 -7.01 29.07 8.34
N LEU A 111 -7.96 28.65 9.18
CA LEU A 111 -8.31 29.36 10.43
C LEU A 111 -7.17 29.34 11.44
N ILE A 112 -6.46 28.20 11.58
CA ILE A 112 -5.39 28.06 12.57
C ILE A 112 -4.09 28.70 12.08
N GLN A 113 -3.73 28.51 10.80
CA GLN A 113 -2.41 28.89 10.27
C GLN A 113 -2.43 30.16 9.41
N GLY A 114 -3.60 30.72 9.14
CA GLY A 114 -3.81 31.89 8.30
C GLY A 114 -4.15 31.55 6.86
N GLU A 115 -4.76 32.51 6.18
CA GLU A 115 -5.21 32.40 4.79
C GLU A 115 -4.05 32.02 3.83
N GLY A 116 -4.29 31.09 2.95
CA GLY A 116 -3.32 30.57 1.98
C GLY A 116 -2.37 29.50 2.53
N ALA A 117 -2.43 29.19 3.82
CA ALA A 117 -1.57 28.17 4.44
C ALA A 117 -1.73 26.81 3.82
N LEU A 118 -2.97 26.39 3.49
CA LEU A 118 -3.27 25.12 2.87
C LEU A 118 -2.66 25.04 1.47
N ILE A 119 -2.84 26.06 0.64
CA ILE A 119 -2.29 26.10 -0.72
C ILE A 119 -0.77 26.03 -0.67
N LYS A 120 -0.13 26.78 0.22
CA LYS A 120 1.33 26.80 0.40
C LYS A 120 1.88 25.46 0.83
N ASN A 121 1.24 24.81 1.82
CA ASN A 121 1.76 23.60 2.47
C ASN A 121 1.35 22.30 1.78
N PHE A 122 0.24 22.30 1.00
CA PHE A 122 -0.39 21.11 0.42
C PHE A 122 -0.72 21.28 -1.06
N VAL A 123 0.07 22.03 -1.80
CA VAL A 123 -0.14 22.40 -3.21
C VAL A 123 -0.54 21.21 -4.11
N GLY A 124 0.05 20.04 -3.91
CA GLY A 124 -0.24 18.84 -4.69
C GLY A 124 -1.68 18.37 -4.49
N LYS A 125 -2.13 18.27 -3.24
CA LYS A 125 -3.50 17.84 -2.92
C LYS A 125 -4.52 18.90 -3.32
N TYR A 126 -4.23 20.18 -3.08
CA TYR A 126 -5.07 21.28 -3.52
C TYR A 126 -5.34 21.19 -5.04
N LYS A 127 -4.28 21.05 -5.86
CA LYS A 127 -4.41 20.93 -7.31
C LYS A 127 -5.22 19.70 -7.74
N ILE A 128 -5.08 18.59 -7.04
CA ILE A 128 -5.84 17.36 -7.35
C ILE A 128 -7.32 17.57 -7.10
N PHE A 129 -7.71 18.03 -5.90
CA PHE A 129 -9.12 18.24 -5.57
C PHE A 129 -9.75 19.37 -6.39
N LYS A 130 -8.99 20.42 -6.68
CA LYS A 130 -9.45 21.51 -7.57
C LYS A 130 -9.83 21.03 -8.96
N ARG A 131 -9.17 20.00 -9.51
CA ARG A 131 -9.55 19.39 -10.80
C ARG A 131 -10.91 18.71 -10.76
N TYR A 132 -11.36 18.31 -9.58
CA TYR A 132 -12.68 17.72 -9.33
C TYR A 132 -13.71 18.77 -8.91
N GLY A 133 -13.38 20.06 -8.97
CA GLY A 133 -14.26 21.14 -8.56
C GLY A 133 -14.34 21.37 -7.05
N ILE A 134 -13.55 20.67 -6.24
CA ILE A 134 -13.53 20.79 -4.78
C ILE A 134 -12.43 21.75 -4.35
N ASP A 135 -12.80 22.81 -3.64
CA ASP A 135 -11.87 23.76 -3.06
C ASP A 135 -11.61 23.42 -1.59
N ILE A 136 -10.55 22.64 -1.33
CA ILE A 136 -10.24 22.16 0.03
C ILE A 136 -9.81 23.25 1.01
N THR A 137 -9.73 24.51 0.60
CA THR A 137 -9.61 25.65 1.51
C THR A 137 -10.94 26.08 2.09
N LYS A 138 -12.06 25.68 1.47
CA LYS A 138 -13.44 26.07 1.81
C LYS A 138 -14.33 24.89 2.15
N GLU A 139 -13.99 23.72 1.64
CA GLU A 139 -14.78 22.51 1.74
C GLU A 139 -13.92 21.37 2.33
N PRO A 140 -14.45 20.59 3.30
CA PRO A 140 -13.74 19.47 3.88
C PRO A 140 -13.59 18.32 2.85
N ILE A 141 -12.62 17.43 3.10
CA ILE A 141 -12.44 16.22 2.33
C ILE A 141 -13.18 15.07 3.00
N LEU A 142 -13.97 14.30 2.25
CA LEU A 142 -14.60 13.09 2.75
C LEU A 142 -13.62 11.92 2.72
N ILE A 143 -13.41 11.30 3.88
CA ILE A 143 -12.40 10.26 4.08
C ILE A 143 -12.94 9.02 4.78
N PHE A 144 -12.27 7.89 4.57
CA PHE A 144 -12.45 6.65 5.33
C PHE A 144 -11.10 5.91 5.41
N PRO A 145 -10.87 5.07 6.44
CA PRO A 145 -9.66 4.28 6.54
C PRO A 145 -9.43 3.39 5.32
N THR A 146 -8.23 3.41 4.79
CA THR A 146 -7.84 2.59 3.64
C THR A 146 -6.62 1.74 3.97
N LEU A 147 -6.57 0.55 3.40
CA LEU A 147 -5.44 -0.35 3.51
C LEU A 147 -4.17 0.35 3.00
N HIS A 148 -3.09 0.29 3.78
CA HIS A 148 -1.93 1.13 3.50
C HIS A 148 -0.59 0.43 3.59
N TYR A 149 -0.32 -0.32 4.66
CA TYR A 149 1.00 -0.86 4.92
C TYR A 149 0.91 -2.21 5.63
N GLN A 150 1.74 -3.16 5.19
CA GLN A 150 1.92 -4.45 5.87
C GLN A 150 3.13 -4.37 6.80
N ASN A 151 2.93 -4.52 8.12
CA ASN A 151 4.02 -4.52 9.08
C ASN A 151 4.75 -5.86 9.15
N GLY A 152 4.04 -6.94 8.83
CA GLY A 152 4.62 -8.28 8.73
C GLY A 152 5.23 -8.55 7.36
N GLY A 153 6.00 -9.61 7.27
CA GLY A 153 6.66 -10.00 6.02
C GLY A 153 7.74 -11.05 6.26
N LEU A 154 8.73 -11.07 5.38
CA LEU A 154 9.82 -12.02 5.41
C LEU A 154 10.72 -11.79 6.63
N LYS A 155 11.12 -12.88 7.29
CA LYS A 155 12.20 -12.84 8.27
C LYS A 155 13.54 -12.67 7.58
N PHE A 156 14.35 -11.79 8.09
CA PHE A 156 15.71 -11.52 7.62
C PHE A 156 16.60 -11.12 8.80
N ASP A 157 17.90 -11.14 8.60
CA ASP A 157 18.87 -10.79 9.63
C ASP A 157 19.32 -9.30 9.54
N LYS A 158 20.20 -8.90 10.45
CA LYS A 158 20.78 -7.55 10.50
C LYS A 158 21.60 -7.17 9.25
N ASN A 159 21.97 -8.15 8.42
CA ASN A 159 22.70 -7.97 7.18
C ASN A 159 21.76 -7.91 5.96
N GLY A 160 20.46 -8.07 6.18
CA GLY A 160 19.47 -8.13 5.13
C GLY A 160 19.32 -9.50 4.48
N GLU A 161 20.01 -10.53 4.97
CA GLU A 161 19.98 -11.88 4.40
C GLU A 161 18.80 -12.67 4.97
N THR A 162 18.14 -13.42 4.09
CA THR A 162 17.06 -14.35 4.46
C THR A 162 17.61 -15.74 4.77
N ALA A 163 16.75 -16.68 5.15
CA ALA A 163 17.16 -18.08 5.36
C ALA A 163 17.62 -18.77 4.08
N ILE A 164 17.32 -18.24 2.91
CA ILE A 164 17.84 -18.76 1.63
C ILE A 164 19.15 -18.03 1.31
N PRO A 165 20.29 -18.74 1.26
CA PRO A 165 21.58 -18.12 0.98
C PRO A 165 21.59 -17.34 -0.36
N GLY A 166 22.06 -16.10 -0.30
CA GLY A 166 22.10 -15.19 -1.46
C GLY A 166 20.80 -14.48 -1.78
N LEU A 167 19.75 -14.70 -1.00
CA LEU A 167 18.50 -13.95 -1.10
C LEU A 167 18.43 -12.90 0.01
N PHE A 168 18.39 -11.64 -0.39
CA PHE A 168 18.34 -10.48 0.49
C PHE A 168 17.01 -9.76 0.36
N ALA A 169 16.54 -9.18 1.46
CA ALA A 169 15.28 -8.45 1.51
C ALA A 169 15.42 -7.12 2.26
N ALA A 170 14.59 -6.13 1.90
CA ALA A 170 14.52 -4.85 2.58
C ALA A 170 13.19 -4.14 2.30
N GLY A 171 12.76 -3.26 3.21
CA GLY A 171 11.55 -2.47 3.08
C GLY A 171 10.30 -3.26 3.45
N GLU A 172 9.14 -2.84 2.95
CA GLU A 172 7.83 -3.35 3.37
C GLU A 172 7.65 -4.88 3.22
N VAL A 173 8.42 -5.51 2.33
CA VAL A 173 8.42 -6.98 2.17
C VAL A 173 8.94 -7.71 3.41
N THR A 174 9.68 -7.03 4.29
CA THR A 174 10.28 -7.59 5.49
C THR A 174 9.39 -7.36 6.71
N GLY A 175 9.33 -8.35 7.61
CA GLY A 175 8.59 -8.26 8.85
C GLY A 175 9.48 -8.03 10.06
N GLY A 176 8.89 -7.45 11.12
CA GLY A 176 9.52 -7.30 12.42
C GLY A 176 10.25 -5.98 12.66
N VAL A 177 10.71 -5.27 11.63
CA VAL A 177 11.41 -3.98 11.78
C VAL A 177 10.51 -2.91 12.40
N GLN A 178 9.26 -2.89 11.98
CA GLN A 178 8.28 -1.88 12.40
C GLN A 178 7.44 -2.31 13.61
N GLY A 179 7.67 -3.52 14.12
CA GLY A 179 6.77 -4.12 15.10
C GLY A 179 5.38 -4.36 14.53
N GLU A 180 4.36 -4.20 15.35
CA GLU A 180 2.97 -4.45 14.95
C GLU A 180 2.26 -3.21 14.41
N ASN A 181 2.81 -2.01 14.63
CA ASN A 181 2.20 -0.74 14.23
C ASN A 181 3.26 0.30 13.88
N ARG A 182 3.51 0.47 12.61
CA ARG A 182 4.54 1.37 12.07
C ARG A 182 4.23 2.84 12.36
N LEU A 183 5.21 3.57 12.86
CA LEU A 183 5.15 5.03 12.99
C LEU A 183 5.22 5.71 11.60
N GLY A 184 4.49 6.81 11.45
CA GLY A 184 4.50 7.61 10.23
C GLY A 184 5.92 8.04 9.84
N GLY A 185 6.28 7.87 8.56
CA GLY A 185 7.61 8.20 8.04
C GLY A 185 8.65 7.07 8.13
N ASN A 186 8.54 6.14 9.09
CA ASN A 186 9.56 5.10 9.32
C ASN A 186 9.75 4.13 8.15
N SER A 187 8.75 3.96 7.26
CA SER A 187 8.95 3.12 6.07
C SER A 187 10.05 3.62 5.15
N LEU A 188 10.23 4.94 5.03
CA LEU A 188 11.31 5.50 4.22
C LEU A 188 12.67 5.25 4.86
N LEU A 189 12.77 5.33 6.19
CA LEU A 189 14.00 5.00 6.91
C LEU A 189 14.38 3.54 6.72
N ASP A 190 13.40 2.64 6.85
CA ASP A 190 13.57 1.21 6.63
C ASP A 190 14.11 0.92 5.22
N VAL A 191 13.45 1.43 4.19
CA VAL A 191 13.87 1.25 2.79
C VAL A 191 15.28 1.78 2.55
N LEU A 192 15.64 2.94 3.11
CA LEU A 192 16.97 3.53 2.93
C LEU A 192 18.05 2.77 3.69
N VAL A 193 17.81 2.44 4.95
CA VAL A 193 18.80 1.79 5.82
C VAL A 193 19.01 0.34 5.38
N PHE A 194 17.94 -0.46 5.39
CA PHE A 194 18.04 -1.88 5.03
C PHE A 194 18.24 -2.10 3.54
N GLY A 195 17.71 -1.24 2.67
CA GLY A 195 18.01 -1.27 1.24
C GLY A 195 19.50 -1.12 0.96
N ARG A 196 20.18 -0.19 1.67
CA ARG A 196 21.63 -0.04 1.59
C ARG A 196 22.39 -1.23 2.14
N ILE A 197 21.98 -1.75 3.31
CA ILE A 197 22.62 -2.90 3.97
C ILE A 197 22.49 -4.13 3.09
N SER A 198 21.27 -4.48 2.68
CA SER A 198 20.96 -5.64 1.86
C SER A 198 21.64 -5.56 0.51
N GLY A 199 21.59 -4.41 -0.16
CA GLY A 199 22.24 -4.21 -1.46
C GLY A 199 23.75 -4.37 -1.40
N ARG A 200 24.40 -3.83 -0.35
CA ARG A 200 25.84 -4.02 -0.13
C ARG A 200 26.20 -5.49 0.09
N ASN A 201 25.48 -6.15 0.98
CA ASN A 201 25.77 -7.54 1.32
C ASN A 201 25.45 -8.49 0.16
N ALA A 202 24.39 -8.21 -0.60
CA ALA A 202 24.10 -8.95 -1.84
C ALA A 202 25.22 -8.83 -2.87
N ALA A 203 25.79 -7.63 -3.05
CA ALA A 203 26.92 -7.42 -3.96
C ALA A 203 28.18 -8.15 -3.49
N LEU A 204 28.48 -8.15 -2.17
CA LEU A 204 29.58 -8.91 -1.60
C LEU A 204 29.37 -10.41 -1.79
N TYR A 205 28.19 -10.91 -1.50
CA TYR A 205 27.84 -12.31 -1.70
C TYR A 205 28.00 -12.73 -3.17
N ALA A 206 27.50 -11.91 -4.09
CA ALA A 206 27.62 -12.16 -5.52
C ALA A 206 29.10 -12.25 -5.97
N LYS A 207 29.95 -11.35 -5.44
CA LYS A 207 31.38 -11.35 -5.77
C LYS A 207 32.13 -12.57 -5.23
N GLU A 208 31.79 -13.02 -4.02
CA GLU A 208 32.56 -14.04 -3.30
C GLU A 208 32.01 -15.45 -3.48
N LYS A 209 30.70 -15.61 -3.58
CA LYS A 209 30.00 -16.89 -3.44
C LYS A 209 29.09 -17.25 -4.62
N ALA A 210 28.63 -16.27 -5.39
CA ALA A 210 27.73 -16.58 -6.50
C ALA A 210 28.44 -17.40 -7.57
N LYS A 211 27.74 -18.41 -8.07
CA LYS A 211 28.16 -19.22 -9.20
C LYS A 211 27.15 -19.06 -10.31
N ASP A 212 27.64 -19.02 -11.54
CA ASP A 212 26.77 -19.04 -12.71
C ASP A 212 25.95 -20.32 -12.72
N GLY A 213 24.64 -20.20 -12.70
CA GLY A 213 23.71 -21.30 -12.79
C GLY A 213 22.90 -21.24 -14.09
N ARG A 214 22.51 -22.40 -14.60
CA ARG A 214 21.56 -22.45 -15.72
C ARG A 214 20.18 -22.05 -15.22
N LEU A 215 19.65 -20.93 -15.69
CA LEU A 215 18.29 -20.50 -15.40
C LEU A 215 17.29 -21.39 -16.18
N THR A 216 16.38 -22.03 -15.47
CA THR A 216 15.30 -22.85 -16.06
C THR A 216 13.96 -22.49 -15.45
N LEU A 217 12.87 -22.83 -16.14
CA LEU A 217 11.50 -22.71 -15.63
C LEU A 217 10.95 -24.07 -15.14
N ASP A 218 11.82 -25.02 -14.84
CA ASP A 218 11.40 -26.38 -14.46
C ASP A 218 10.56 -26.40 -13.18
N HIS A 219 10.87 -25.53 -12.22
CA HIS A 219 10.06 -25.35 -11.00
C HIS A 219 8.64 -24.86 -11.31
N VAL A 220 8.47 -24.00 -12.31
CA VAL A 220 7.16 -23.51 -12.75
C VAL A 220 6.38 -24.65 -13.42
N ARG A 221 7.02 -25.42 -14.28
CA ARG A 221 6.42 -26.59 -14.94
C ARG A 221 5.98 -27.63 -13.92
N LYS A 222 6.85 -27.91 -12.93
CA LYS A 222 6.53 -28.82 -11.82
C LYS A 222 5.29 -28.34 -11.05
N PHE A 223 5.23 -27.08 -10.72
CA PHE A 223 4.10 -26.50 -10.00
C PHE A 223 2.79 -26.57 -10.82
N HIS A 224 2.83 -26.27 -12.11
CA HIS A 224 1.66 -26.43 -12.98
C HIS A 224 1.18 -27.88 -13.05
N LYS A 225 2.11 -28.83 -13.09
CA LYS A 225 1.76 -30.25 -13.06
C LYS A 225 1.13 -30.66 -11.73
N GLU A 226 1.63 -30.15 -10.59
CA GLU A 226 1.03 -30.37 -9.26
C GLU A 226 -0.40 -29.81 -9.19
N LEU A 227 -0.67 -28.65 -9.81
CA LEU A 227 -2.02 -28.12 -9.91
C LEU A 227 -2.95 -28.97 -10.75
N GLU A 228 -2.47 -29.50 -11.87
CA GLU A 228 -3.23 -30.40 -12.72
C GLU A 228 -3.54 -31.73 -12.00
N GLU A 229 -2.57 -32.30 -11.31
CA GLU A 229 -2.72 -33.51 -10.50
C GLU A 229 -3.70 -33.32 -9.33
N ALA A 230 -3.77 -32.09 -8.78
CA ALA A 230 -4.72 -31.72 -7.72
C ALA A 230 -6.10 -31.29 -8.25
N GLU A 231 -6.34 -31.37 -9.57
CA GLU A 231 -7.58 -30.94 -10.24
C GLU A 231 -7.96 -29.46 -9.95
N ILE A 232 -6.98 -28.61 -9.66
CA ILE A 232 -7.21 -27.19 -9.40
C ILE A 232 -7.34 -26.45 -10.73
N ASP A 233 -8.49 -25.82 -10.95
CA ASP A 233 -8.72 -24.98 -12.13
C ASP A 233 -7.73 -23.80 -12.14
N ARG A 234 -6.89 -23.72 -13.15
CA ARG A 234 -5.89 -22.66 -13.33
C ARG A 234 -6.48 -21.25 -13.29
N ARG A 235 -7.75 -21.08 -13.67
CA ARG A 235 -8.44 -19.79 -13.60
C ARG A 235 -8.75 -19.32 -12.18
N LYS A 236 -8.76 -20.24 -11.21
CA LYS A 236 -8.97 -19.95 -9.79
C LYS A 236 -7.68 -19.71 -9.02
N VAL A 237 -6.56 -19.89 -9.68
CA VAL A 237 -5.25 -19.70 -9.05
C VAL A 237 -4.90 -18.23 -9.12
N SER A 238 -4.36 -17.71 -8.02
CA SER A 238 -3.93 -16.31 -7.92
C SER A 238 -3.05 -15.92 -9.11
N PRO A 239 -3.25 -14.73 -9.71
CA PRO A 239 -2.44 -14.22 -10.83
C PRO A 239 -0.95 -14.07 -10.52
N VAL A 240 -0.55 -14.26 -9.27
CA VAL A 240 0.85 -14.33 -8.82
C VAL A 240 1.59 -15.55 -9.35
N LEU A 241 0.86 -16.56 -9.81
CA LEU A 241 1.47 -17.69 -10.49
C LEU A 241 1.95 -17.21 -11.86
N LEU A 242 3.25 -17.43 -12.07
CA LEU A 242 3.91 -17.06 -13.32
C LEU A 242 3.07 -17.54 -14.50
N PRO A 243 2.67 -16.65 -15.41
CA PRO A 243 1.96 -17.07 -16.61
C PRO A 243 2.80 -18.12 -17.35
N ASP A 244 2.16 -18.99 -18.09
CA ASP A 244 2.86 -19.91 -18.97
C ASP A 244 3.54 -19.13 -20.10
N TYR A 245 4.76 -18.69 -19.85
CA TYR A 245 5.57 -17.94 -20.83
C TYR A 245 5.96 -18.78 -22.07
N SER A 246 5.72 -20.08 -22.03
CA SER A 246 5.88 -20.92 -23.22
C SER A 246 4.72 -20.76 -24.20
N ASN A 247 3.57 -20.25 -23.74
CA ASN A 247 2.41 -20.00 -24.57
C ASN A 247 2.57 -18.68 -25.36
N PRO A 248 2.67 -18.72 -26.72
CA PRO A 248 2.86 -17.52 -27.54
C PRO A 248 1.75 -16.47 -27.39
N LEU A 249 0.51 -16.89 -27.06
CA LEU A 249 -0.62 -15.98 -26.87
C LEU A 249 -0.48 -15.18 -25.59
N VAL A 250 -0.01 -15.79 -24.49
CA VAL A 250 0.27 -15.12 -23.23
C VAL A 250 1.39 -14.09 -23.40
N ARG A 251 2.46 -14.48 -24.09
CA ARG A 251 3.60 -13.61 -24.37
C ARG A 251 3.20 -12.41 -25.24
N ARG A 252 2.35 -12.63 -26.25
CA ARG A 252 1.84 -11.56 -27.14
C ARG A 252 0.91 -10.62 -26.38
N GLY A 253 0.02 -11.13 -25.52
CA GLY A 253 -0.86 -10.33 -24.69
C GLY A 253 -0.12 -9.43 -23.69
N GLN A 254 0.99 -9.91 -23.11
CA GLN A 254 1.82 -9.10 -22.22
C GLN A 254 2.56 -7.97 -22.94
N LEU A 255 3.11 -8.24 -24.13
CA LEU A 255 3.75 -7.20 -24.94
C LEU A 255 2.76 -6.11 -25.34
N THR A 256 1.56 -6.48 -25.74
CA THR A 256 0.52 -5.53 -26.14
C THR A 256 0.05 -4.68 -24.96
N THR A 257 -0.15 -5.28 -23.78
CA THR A 257 -0.60 -4.56 -22.59
C THR A 257 0.47 -3.64 -22.01
N THR A 258 1.74 -4.01 -22.11
CA THR A 258 2.85 -3.24 -21.52
C THR A 258 3.30 -2.09 -22.42
N TYR A 259 3.27 -2.28 -23.73
CA TYR A 259 3.76 -1.27 -24.69
C TYR A 259 2.68 -0.31 -25.19
N GLU A 260 1.48 -0.77 -25.47
CA GLU A 260 0.39 0.12 -25.96
C GLU A 260 -0.23 0.97 -24.84
N GLY A 261 -0.18 0.53 -23.58
CA GLY A 261 -0.63 1.31 -22.42
C GLY A 261 0.35 2.38 -21.97
N THR A 262 1.61 2.34 -22.39
CA THR A 262 2.68 3.26 -21.93
C THR A 262 2.98 4.38 -22.93
N ILE A 263 2.49 4.29 -24.17
CA ILE A 263 2.80 5.22 -25.28
C ILE A 263 1.62 6.15 -25.61
N ARG A 264 0.54 6.14 -24.85
CA ARG A 264 -0.58 7.09 -25.01
C ARG A 264 -0.76 8.02 -23.82
#